data_50eb7c702ea70599e221199637b2d1bb
#
_entry.id   50eb7c702ea70599e221199637b2d1bb
#
_cell.length_a   1.000
_cell.length_b   1.000
_cell.length_c   1.000
_cell.angle_alpha   90.00
_cell.angle_beta   90.00
_cell.angle_gamma   90.00
#
_symmetry.space_group_name_H-M   'P 1'
#
loop_
_entity.id
_entity.type
_entity.pdbx_description
1 polymer ?
#
loop_
_entity_poly.entity_id
_entity_poly.type
_entity_poly.pdbx_seq_one_letter_code
_entity_poly.pdbx_strand_id
1 'polypeptide(L)'
;MLGALAFCFTLAEGAGLNWATVYVTESLGGTEALGAVALGIFLGAVTLGRLVGDRLVSRFGAVRVFRAGAILAGLGFGGALLVDAPAAGLVGFGLLGVGISNALPLAIGAGGNAPGETPAKAAARVSTLGYLGSFVGPALVGGLASLSSLPLALGLPALLILATAMGARAVRQAG
;
A
#
# COMPACT_ATOMS: atom_id res chain seq x y z
N MET A 1 11.03 13.49 2.22
CA MET A 1 9.75 13.22 1.50
C MET A 1 9.66 11.77 1.01
N LEU A 2 10.62 11.21 0.25
CA LEU A 2 10.58 9.83 -0.24
C LEU A 2 10.38 8.78 0.87
N GLY A 3 11.08 8.92 2.01
CA GLY A 3 10.92 8.02 3.15
C GLY A 3 9.51 8.07 3.76
N ALA A 4 8.86 9.24 3.80
CA ALA A 4 7.47 9.35 4.26
C ALA A 4 6.49 8.67 3.29
N LEU A 5 6.72 8.77 1.98
CA LEU A 5 5.94 8.04 0.99
C LEU A 5 6.13 6.53 1.16
N ALA A 6 7.38 6.06 1.27
CA ALA A 6 7.69 4.67 1.52
C ALA A 6 7.00 4.16 2.80
N PHE A 7 7.08 4.92 3.89
CA PHE A 7 6.42 4.61 5.15
C PHE A 7 4.90 4.41 4.99
N CYS A 8 4.21 5.34 4.32
CA CYS A 8 2.74 5.22 4.12
C CYS A 8 2.37 3.96 3.33
N PHE A 9 3.12 3.64 2.28
CA PHE A 9 2.84 2.45 1.46
C PHE A 9 3.13 1.14 2.20
N THR A 10 4.25 1.06 2.91
CA THR A 10 4.57 -0.15 3.66
C THR A 10 3.72 -0.31 4.92
N LEU A 11 3.24 0.80 5.52
CA LEU A 11 2.23 0.78 6.56
C LEU A 11 0.94 0.10 6.05
N ALA A 12 0.49 0.48 4.86
CA ALA A 12 -0.69 -0.13 4.27
C ALA A 12 -0.44 -1.58 3.79
N GLU A 13 0.76 -1.88 3.30
CA GLU A 13 1.17 -3.26 2.98
C GLU A 13 1.13 -4.13 4.25
N GLY A 14 1.69 -3.65 5.37
CA GLY A 14 1.65 -4.32 6.66
C GLY A 14 0.22 -4.50 7.19
N ALA A 15 -0.63 -3.48 7.03
CA ALA A 15 -2.04 -3.59 7.38
C ALA A 15 -2.75 -4.66 6.52
N GLY A 16 -2.53 -4.66 5.20
CA GLY A 16 -3.08 -5.67 4.30
C GLY A 16 -2.67 -7.09 4.68
N LEU A 17 -1.39 -7.31 4.97
CA LEU A 17 -0.85 -8.61 5.35
C LEU A 17 -1.45 -9.17 6.65
N ASN A 18 -1.69 -8.31 7.62
CA ASN A 18 -2.11 -8.76 8.96
C ASN A 18 -3.63 -8.71 9.15
N TRP A 19 -4.33 -7.84 8.43
CA TRP A 19 -5.75 -7.59 8.69
C TRP A 19 -6.69 -8.08 7.59
N ALA A 20 -6.21 -8.52 6.41
CA ALA A 20 -7.08 -8.95 5.33
C ALA A 20 -7.99 -10.11 5.72
N THR A 21 -7.41 -11.15 6.33
CA THR A 21 -8.17 -12.32 6.80
C THR A 21 -9.16 -11.92 7.90
N VAL A 22 -8.67 -11.25 8.94
CA VAL A 22 -9.47 -10.83 10.09
C VAL A 22 -10.64 -9.93 9.66
N TYR A 23 -10.39 -8.98 8.77
CA TYR A 23 -11.43 -8.09 8.27
C TYR A 23 -12.56 -8.83 7.57
N VAL A 24 -12.21 -9.77 6.67
CA VAL A 24 -13.21 -10.55 5.92
C VAL A 24 -13.98 -11.50 6.84
N THR A 25 -13.32 -12.13 7.82
CA THR A 25 -13.99 -13.09 8.71
C THR A 25 -14.79 -12.41 9.82
N GLU A 26 -14.19 -11.46 10.53
CA GLU A 26 -14.81 -10.91 11.74
C GLU A 26 -15.68 -9.67 11.47
N SER A 27 -15.31 -8.85 10.47
CA SER A 27 -16.09 -7.64 10.18
C SER A 27 -17.15 -7.83 9.10
N LEU A 28 -16.91 -8.69 8.12
CA LEU A 28 -17.81 -8.90 6.98
C LEU A 28 -18.57 -10.24 7.05
N GLY A 29 -18.39 -11.03 8.11
CA GLY A 29 -19.09 -12.32 8.30
C GLY A 29 -18.69 -13.39 7.27
N GLY A 30 -17.54 -13.24 6.62
CA GLY A 30 -17.02 -14.23 5.68
C GLY A 30 -16.51 -15.49 6.39
N THR A 31 -16.36 -16.58 5.64
CA THR A 31 -15.74 -17.80 6.14
C THR A 31 -14.22 -17.65 6.25
N GLU A 32 -13.55 -18.49 7.05
CA GLU A 32 -12.08 -18.55 7.13
C GLU A 32 -11.44 -18.78 5.76
N ALA A 33 -12.08 -19.58 4.91
CA ALA A 33 -11.62 -19.81 3.53
C ALA A 33 -11.65 -18.51 2.72
N LEU A 34 -12.70 -17.67 2.84
CA LEU A 34 -12.75 -16.37 2.17
C LEU A 34 -11.71 -15.39 2.74
N GLY A 35 -11.45 -15.43 4.03
CA GLY A 35 -10.37 -14.66 4.64
C GLY A 35 -8.99 -15.03 4.08
N ALA A 36 -8.71 -16.33 3.93
CA ALA A 36 -7.48 -16.81 3.30
C ALA A 36 -7.39 -16.40 1.81
N VAL A 37 -8.51 -16.43 1.09
CA VAL A 37 -8.60 -15.97 -0.30
C VAL A 37 -8.33 -14.47 -0.40
N ALA A 38 -8.84 -13.65 0.53
CA ALA A 38 -8.57 -12.21 0.55
C ALA A 38 -7.07 -11.90 0.67
N LEU A 39 -6.38 -12.58 1.58
CA LEU A 39 -4.94 -12.47 1.72
C LEU A 39 -4.22 -12.96 0.45
N GLY A 40 -4.65 -14.07 -0.13
CA GLY A 40 -4.11 -14.59 -1.38
C GLY A 40 -4.28 -13.62 -2.56
N ILE A 41 -5.45 -13.00 -2.69
CA ILE A 41 -5.72 -11.95 -3.69
C ILE A 41 -4.81 -10.74 -3.47
N PHE A 42 -4.65 -10.27 -2.23
CA PHE A 42 -3.76 -9.16 -1.90
C PHE A 42 -2.31 -9.46 -2.32
N LEU A 43 -1.75 -10.59 -1.89
CA LEU A 43 -0.39 -11.00 -2.21
C LEU A 43 -0.18 -11.23 -3.71
N GLY A 44 -1.14 -11.89 -4.36
CA GLY A 44 -1.14 -12.11 -5.81
C GLY A 44 -1.17 -10.78 -6.57
N ALA A 45 -2.01 -9.84 -6.15
CA ALA A 45 -2.12 -8.51 -6.74
C ALA A 45 -0.82 -7.69 -6.59
N VAL A 46 -0.17 -7.73 -5.41
CA VAL A 46 1.15 -7.12 -5.21
C VAL A 46 2.19 -7.73 -6.14
N THR A 47 2.22 -9.06 -6.21
CA THR A 47 3.20 -9.79 -7.04
C THR A 47 3.00 -9.49 -8.53
N LEU A 48 1.79 -9.62 -9.04
CA LEU A 48 1.47 -9.33 -10.43
C LEU A 48 1.74 -7.86 -10.78
N GLY A 49 1.38 -6.93 -9.90
CA GLY A 49 1.67 -5.52 -10.08
C GLY A 49 3.17 -5.23 -10.18
N ARG A 50 4.01 -5.91 -9.38
CA ARG A 50 5.48 -5.81 -9.47
C ARG A 50 6.02 -6.36 -10.79
N LEU A 51 5.51 -7.51 -11.25
CA LEU A 51 5.95 -8.12 -12.52
C LEU A 51 5.69 -7.24 -13.75
N VAL A 52 4.62 -6.46 -13.74
CA VAL A 52 4.31 -5.54 -14.84
C VAL A 52 4.84 -4.12 -14.62
N GLY A 53 5.35 -3.84 -13.42
CA GLY A 53 5.75 -2.51 -12.96
C GLY A 53 6.75 -1.83 -13.89
N ASP A 54 7.83 -2.50 -14.24
CA ASP A 54 8.88 -1.95 -15.11
C ASP A 54 8.33 -1.56 -16.48
N ARG A 55 7.42 -2.36 -17.04
CA ARG A 55 6.76 -2.03 -18.32
C ARG A 55 5.85 -0.81 -18.21
N LEU A 56 5.13 -0.69 -17.09
CA LEU A 56 4.29 0.47 -16.82
C LEU A 56 5.13 1.74 -16.65
N VAL A 57 6.21 1.64 -15.88
CA VAL A 57 7.12 2.78 -15.64
C VAL A 57 7.81 3.21 -16.93
N SER A 58 8.31 2.29 -17.76
CA SER A 58 8.94 2.62 -19.04
C SER A 58 7.97 3.27 -20.02
N ARG A 59 6.67 2.88 -19.99
CA ARG A 59 5.66 3.41 -20.91
C ARG A 59 5.04 4.73 -20.45
N PHE A 60 4.77 4.88 -19.14
CA PHE A 60 4.00 6.00 -18.60
C PHE A 60 4.81 6.93 -17.69
N GLY A 61 5.99 6.52 -17.26
CA GLY A 61 6.86 7.23 -16.34
C GLY A 61 6.50 6.99 -14.87
N ALA A 62 7.52 7.04 -14.01
CA ALA A 62 7.43 6.73 -12.58
C ALA A 62 6.35 7.54 -11.84
N VAL A 63 6.26 8.85 -12.10
CA VAL A 63 5.31 9.75 -11.41
C VAL A 63 3.85 9.39 -11.71
N ARG A 64 3.54 9.03 -12.97
CA ARG A 64 2.16 8.66 -13.33
C ARG A 64 1.79 7.31 -12.75
N VAL A 65 2.68 6.33 -12.82
CA VAL A 65 2.46 4.99 -12.26
C VAL A 65 2.27 5.07 -10.74
N PHE A 66 3.14 5.78 -10.03
CA PHE A 66 3.02 6.00 -8.60
C PHE A 66 1.69 6.66 -8.22
N ARG A 67 1.33 7.76 -8.91
CA ARG A 67 0.10 8.50 -8.63
C ARG A 67 -1.15 7.67 -8.91
N ALA A 68 -1.20 6.98 -10.06
CA ALA A 68 -2.32 6.12 -10.40
C ALA A 68 -2.47 4.98 -9.39
N GLY A 69 -1.36 4.36 -8.96
CA GLY A 69 -1.35 3.35 -7.93
C GLY A 69 -1.89 3.87 -6.59
N ALA A 70 -1.45 5.04 -6.15
CA ALA A 70 -1.91 5.67 -4.91
C ALA A 70 -3.42 5.97 -4.95
N ILE A 71 -3.93 6.49 -6.07
CA ILE A 71 -5.36 6.76 -6.25
C ILE A 71 -6.16 5.46 -6.29
N LEU A 72 -5.70 4.46 -7.05
CA LEU A 72 -6.35 3.16 -7.15
C LEU A 72 -6.45 2.46 -5.79
N ALA A 73 -5.33 2.41 -5.05
CA ALA A 73 -5.32 1.82 -3.71
C ALA A 73 -6.18 2.61 -2.73
N GLY A 74 -6.00 3.93 -2.65
CA GLY A 74 -6.71 4.77 -1.68
C GLY A 74 -8.22 4.81 -1.91
N LEU A 75 -8.66 5.07 -3.14
CA LEU A 75 -10.09 5.12 -3.46
C LEU A 75 -10.71 3.73 -3.58
N GLY A 76 -10.01 2.77 -4.19
CA GLY A 76 -10.52 1.41 -4.39
C GLY A 76 -10.67 0.66 -3.07
N PHE A 77 -9.63 0.65 -2.25
CA PHE A 77 -9.69 0.03 -0.93
C PHE A 77 -10.62 0.81 0.01
N GLY A 78 -10.46 2.15 0.09
CA GLY A 78 -11.31 2.99 0.93
C GLY A 78 -12.80 2.90 0.56
N GLY A 79 -13.13 2.84 -0.73
CA GLY A 79 -14.51 2.63 -1.20
C GLY A 79 -15.05 1.24 -0.84
N ALA A 80 -14.21 0.21 -0.91
CA ALA A 80 -14.59 -1.15 -0.51
C ALA A 80 -14.91 -1.28 0.99
N LEU A 81 -14.25 -0.49 1.84
CA LEU A 81 -14.53 -0.45 3.29
C LEU A 81 -15.93 0.10 3.63
N LEU A 82 -16.59 0.78 2.70
CA LEU A 82 -17.93 1.32 2.87
C LEU A 82 -19.04 0.31 2.53
N VAL A 83 -18.65 -0.87 2.02
CA VAL A 83 -19.59 -1.89 1.57
C VAL A 83 -19.47 -3.11 2.50
N ASP A 84 -20.57 -3.40 3.21
CA ASP A 84 -20.66 -4.52 4.15
C ASP A 84 -20.93 -5.83 3.40
N ALA A 85 -19.91 -6.34 2.70
CA ALA A 85 -19.97 -7.61 1.98
C ALA A 85 -18.57 -8.23 1.83
N PRO A 86 -18.40 -9.55 2.04
CA PRO A 86 -17.10 -10.23 1.86
C PRO A 86 -16.49 -10.01 0.48
N ALA A 87 -17.31 -10.00 -0.58
CA ALA A 87 -16.84 -9.74 -1.94
C ALA A 87 -16.20 -8.34 -2.09
N ALA A 88 -16.73 -7.32 -1.41
CA ALA A 88 -16.13 -5.99 -1.41
C ALA A 88 -14.75 -6.00 -0.73
N GLY A 89 -14.59 -6.74 0.37
CA GLY A 89 -13.29 -6.94 1.02
C GLY A 89 -12.27 -7.56 0.07
N LEU A 90 -12.63 -8.64 -0.64
CA LEU A 90 -11.78 -9.29 -1.63
C LEU A 90 -11.31 -8.32 -2.73
N VAL A 91 -12.24 -7.56 -3.31
CA VAL A 91 -11.95 -6.56 -4.34
C VAL A 91 -11.08 -5.44 -3.78
N GLY A 92 -11.41 -4.95 -2.58
CA GLY A 92 -10.66 -3.87 -1.91
C GLY A 92 -9.21 -4.22 -1.67
N PHE A 93 -8.93 -5.42 -1.12
CA PHE A 93 -7.54 -5.88 -0.92
C PHE A 93 -6.82 -6.15 -2.24
N GLY A 94 -7.52 -6.59 -3.28
CA GLY A 94 -6.96 -6.70 -4.63
C GLY A 94 -6.52 -5.33 -5.17
N LEU A 95 -7.38 -4.32 -5.09
CA LEU A 95 -7.10 -2.95 -5.54
C LEU A 95 -5.97 -2.30 -4.71
N LEU A 96 -5.96 -2.54 -3.39
CA LEU A 96 -4.88 -2.14 -2.52
C LEU A 96 -3.56 -2.74 -3.00
N GLY A 97 -3.50 -4.06 -3.20
CA GLY A 97 -2.30 -4.78 -3.63
C GLY A 97 -1.73 -4.28 -4.96
N VAL A 98 -2.58 -4.15 -5.99
CA VAL A 98 -2.16 -3.60 -7.29
C VAL A 98 -1.61 -2.18 -7.12
N GLY A 99 -2.32 -1.33 -6.39
CA GLY A 99 -1.98 0.09 -6.27
C GLY A 99 -0.69 0.34 -5.50
N ILE A 100 -0.36 -0.46 -4.48
CA ILE A 100 0.87 -0.29 -3.69
C ILE A 100 2.09 -1.00 -4.29
N SER A 101 1.90 -1.91 -5.23
CA SER A 101 2.91 -2.87 -5.68
C SER A 101 4.26 -2.25 -6.08
N ASN A 102 4.24 -1.11 -6.78
CA ASN A 102 5.43 -0.46 -7.31
C ASN A 102 5.91 0.74 -6.48
N ALA A 103 5.20 1.12 -5.42
CA ALA A 103 5.49 2.36 -4.71
C ALA A 103 6.83 2.33 -3.96
N LEU A 104 7.12 1.24 -3.25
CA LEU A 104 8.39 1.10 -2.53
C LEU A 104 9.60 1.02 -3.47
N PRO A 105 9.61 0.18 -4.54
CA PRO A 105 10.69 0.18 -5.52
C PRO A 105 10.94 1.56 -6.15
N LEU A 106 9.88 2.28 -6.51
CA LEU A 106 9.98 3.63 -7.08
C LEU A 106 10.54 4.65 -6.08
N ALA A 107 10.14 4.57 -4.81
CA ALA A 107 10.67 5.45 -3.76
C ALA A 107 12.16 5.19 -3.50
N ILE A 108 12.58 3.93 -3.46
CA ILE A 108 13.99 3.52 -3.27
C ILE A 108 14.83 3.95 -4.47
N GLY A 109 14.36 3.70 -5.70
CA GLY A 109 15.05 4.09 -6.93
C GLY A 109 15.23 5.60 -7.01
N ALA A 110 14.18 6.38 -6.72
CA ALA A 110 14.27 7.84 -6.67
C ALA A 110 15.24 8.33 -5.58
N GLY A 111 15.28 7.64 -4.44
CA GLY A 111 16.24 7.94 -3.37
C GLY A 111 17.68 7.71 -3.82
N GLY A 112 17.95 6.59 -4.47
CA GLY A 112 19.29 6.25 -4.98
C GLY A 112 19.81 7.20 -6.06
N ASN A 113 18.92 7.85 -6.81
CA ASN A 113 19.27 8.80 -7.85
C ASN A 113 19.24 10.28 -7.36
N ALA A 114 18.98 10.51 -6.06
CA ALA A 114 18.94 11.88 -5.51
C ALA A 114 20.35 12.48 -5.40
N PRO A 115 20.54 13.77 -5.77
CA PRO A 115 21.84 14.42 -5.65
C PRO A 115 22.22 14.66 -4.17
N GLY A 116 23.51 14.67 -3.89
CA GLY A 116 24.06 15.08 -2.60
C GLY A 116 24.44 13.94 -1.62
N GLU A 117 24.07 12.69 -1.91
CA GLU A 117 24.46 11.52 -1.12
C GLU A 117 24.88 10.37 -2.05
N THR A 118 25.58 9.38 -1.47
CA THR A 118 25.83 8.15 -2.23
C THR A 118 24.52 7.39 -2.43
N PRO A 119 24.28 6.81 -3.62
CA PRO A 119 23.04 6.08 -3.93
C PRO A 119 22.67 5.04 -2.86
N ALA A 120 23.65 4.33 -2.33
CA ALA A 120 23.46 3.32 -1.29
C ALA A 120 22.90 3.92 0.02
N LYS A 121 23.44 5.08 0.47
CA LYS A 121 22.94 5.74 1.70
C LYS A 121 21.52 6.26 1.53
N ALA A 122 21.23 6.88 0.39
CA ALA A 122 19.92 7.44 0.10
C ALA A 122 18.87 6.32 0.00
N ALA A 123 19.17 5.23 -0.71
CA ALA A 123 18.31 4.05 -0.78
C ALA A 123 18.10 3.41 0.60
N ALA A 124 19.16 3.25 1.39
CA ALA A 124 19.06 2.69 2.74
C ALA A 124 18.13 3.52 3.66
N ARG A 125 18.21 4.85 3.61
CA ARG A 125 17.30 5.73 4.38
C ARG A 125 15.84 5.55 4.00
N VAL A 126 15.54 5.49 2.70
CA VAL A 126 14.18 5.28 2.22
C VAL A 126 13.67 3.90 2.66
N SER A 127 14.51 2.85 2.53
CA SER A 127 14.16 1.49 2.94
C SER A 127 13.92 1.39 4.45
N THR A 128 14.79 2.00 5.27
CA THR A 128 14.63 1.97 6.74
C THR A 128 13.31 2.60 7.16
N LEU A 129 13.00 3.79 6.63
CA LEU A 129 11.73 4.45 6.91
C LEU A 129 10.53 3.65 6.37
N GLY A 130 10.69 3.01 5.22
CA GLY A 130 9.70 2.11 4.68
C GLY A 130 9.44 0.94 5.63
N TYR A 131 10.47 0.18 6.01
CA TYR A 131 10.29 -0.98 6.91
C TYR A 131 9.66 -0.62 8.25
N LEU A 132 9.95 0.57 8.80
CA LEU A 132 9.23 1.05 9.99
C LEU A 132 7.71 1.09 9.76
N GLY A 133 7.25 1.47 8.57
CA GLY A 133 5.83 1.45 8.23
C GLY A 133 5.20 0.06 8.34
N SER A 134 5.89 -0.98 7.87
CA SER A 134 5.39 -2.37 7.95
C SER A 134 5.21 -2.85 9.39
N PHE A 135 6.07 -2.42 10.33
CA PHE A 135 5.94 -2.76 11.75
C PHE A 135 4.87 -1.93 12.46
N VAL A 136 4.84 -0.64 12.17
CA VAL A 136 3.92 0.31 12.82
C VAL A 136 2.48 0.12 12.32
N GLY A 137 2.30 -0.22 11.03
CA GLY A 137 0.99 -0.34 10.40
C GLY A 137 0.01 -1.28 11.14
N PRO A 138 0.36 -2.55 11.34
CA PRO A 138 -0.51 -3.48 12.05
C PRO A 138 -0.86 -3.04 13.47
N ALA A 139 0.12 -2.49 14.21
CA ALA A 139 -0.09 -2.01 15.57
C ALA A 139 -1.00 -0.77 15.62
N LEU A 140 -0.83 0.18 14.69
CA LEU A 140 -1.71 1.34 14.57
C LEU A 140 -3.14 0.94 14.23
N VAL A 141 -3.32 0.06 13.25
CA VAL A 141 -4.66 -0.41 12.86
C VAL A 141 -5.31 -1.15 14.02
N GLY A 142 -4.59 -2.06 14.70
CA GLY A 142 -5.12 -2.78 15.87
C GLY A 142 -5.49 -1.85 17.03
N GLY A 143 -4.63 -0.87 17.33
CA GLY A 143 -4.90 0.12 18.37
C GLY A 143 -6.12 0.99 18.05
N LEU A 144 -6.27 1.45 16.81
CA LEU A 144 -7.44 2.19 16.37
C LEU A 144 -8.71 1.32 16.36
N ALA A 145 -8.60 0.07 15.93
CA ALA A 145 -9.72 -0.86 15.89
C ALA A 145 -10.27 -1.15 17.28
N SER A 146 -9.41 -1.23 18.30
CA SER A 146 -9.83 -1.41 19.70
C SER A 146 -10.60 -0.21 20.26
N LEU A 147 -10.40 0.98 19.71
CA LEU A 147 -11.07 2.23 20.12
C LEU A 147 -12.30 2.56 19.25
N SER A 148 -12.45 1.87 18.12
CA SER A 148 -13.52 2.17 17.16
C SER A 148 -14.07 0.89 16.50
N SER A 149 -13.70 0.66 15.25
CA SER A 149 -13.99 -0.57 14.52
C SER A 149 -12.88 -0.85 13.50
N LEU A 150 -12.73 -2.11 13.10
CA LEU A 150 -11.70 -2.48 12.13
C LEU A 150 -11.87 -1.81 10.75
N PRO A 151 -13.10 -1.66 10.18
CA PRO A 151 -13.29 -0.89 8.96
C PRO A 151 -12.81 0.56 9.06
N LEU A 152 -13.12 1.26 10.16
CA LEU A 152 -12.67 2.63 10.38
C LEU A 152 -11.14 2.71 10.54
N ALA A 153 -10.56 1.78 11.28
CA ALA A 153 -9.11 1.71 11.46
C ALA A 153 -8.37 1.48 10.14
N LEU A 154 -8.90 0.61 9.26
CA LEU A 154 -8.37 0.38 7.92
C LEU A 154 -8.55 1.58 6.97
N GLY A 155 -9.44 2.51 7.30
CA GLY A 155 -9.57 3.78 6.61
C GLY A 155 -8.32 4.66 6.70
N LEU A 156 -7.55 4.57 7.80
CA LEU A 156 -6.31 5.32 7.96
C LEU A 156 -5.27 5.01 6.87
N PRO A 157 -4.84 3.75 6.64
CA PRO A 157 -3.94 3.43 5.54
C PRO A 157 -4.49 3.84 4.17
N ALA A 158 -5.79 3.70 3.92
CA ALA A 158 -6.41 4.14 2.67
C ALA A 158 -6.24 5.65 2.44
N LEU A 159 -6.50 6.46 3.45
CA LEU A 159 -6.35 7.92 3.40
C LEU A 159 -4.87 8.33 3.26
N LEU A 160 -3.96 7.69 4.01
CA LEU A 160 -2.53 7.97 3.90
C LEU A 160 -2.00 7.69 2.50
N ILE A 161 -2.37 6.56 1.90
CA ILE A 161 -1.98 6.24 0.52
C ILE A 161 -2.55 7.28 -0.45
N LEU A 162 -3.81 7.62 -0.35
CA LEU A 162 -4.43 8.62 -1.21
C LEU A 162 -3.71 9.97 -1.12
N ALA A 163 -3.34 10.40 0.09
CA ALA A 163 -2.59 11.63 0.30
C ALA A 163 -1.21 11.61 -0.39
N THR A 164 -0.58 10.43 -0.52
CA THR A 164 0.72 10.31 -1.21
C THR A 164 0.66 10.61 -2.71
N ALA A 165 -0.54 10.55 -3.33
CA ALA A 165 -0.72 10.95 -4.73
C ALA A 165 -0.31 12.41 -4.99
N MET A 166 -0.44 13.29 -3.99
CA MET A 166 0.04 14.69 -4.06
C MET A 166 1.57 14.76 -4.08
N GLY A 167 2.23 13.86 -3.37
CA GLY A 167 3.70 13.75 -3.30
C GLY A 167 4.35 13.00 -4.46
N ALA A 168 3.59 12.50 -5.44
CA ALA A 168 4.07 11.63 -6.52
C ALA A 168 5.23 12.21 -7.34
N ARG A 169 5.39 13.54 -7.38
CA ARG A 169 6.52 14.18 -8.08
C ARG A 169 7.88 13.85 -7.47
N ALA A 170 7.92 13.42 -6.21
CA ALA A 170 9.16 13.04 -5.54
C ALA A 170 9.83 11.81 -6.17
N VAL A 171 9.06 10.92 -6.80
CA VAL A 171 9.62 9.73 -7.47
C VAL A 171 10.05 9.98 -8.92
N ARG A 172 10.15 11.24 -9.36
CA ARG A 172 10.55 11.59 -10.74
C ARG A 172 11.90 10.98 -11.15
N GLN A 173 12.81 10.85 -10.22
CA GLN A 173 14.17 10.35 -10.46
C GLN A 173 14.27 8.81 -10.42
N ALA A 174 13.16 8.09 -10.28
CA ALA A 174 13.10 6.63 -10.24
C ALA A 174 13.06 5.97 -11.62
N GLY A 175 12.91 6.74 -12.71
CA GLY A 175 12.82 6.23 -14.08
C GLY A 175 13.84 6.85 -14.99
#